data_67695799580ece1a9b54ddb0e73edeb4
#
_entry.id   67695799580ece1a9b54ddb0e73edeb4
#
_cell.length_a   1.000
_cell.length_b   1.000
_cell.length_c   1.000
_cell.angle_alpha   90.00
_cell.angle_beta   90.00
_cell.angle_gamma   90.00
#
_symmetry.space_group_name_H-M   'P 1'
#
loop_
_entity.id
_entity.type
_entity.pdbx_description
1 polymer ?
#
loop_
_entity_poly.entity_id
_entity_poly.type
_entity_poly.pdbx_seq_one_letter_code
_entity_poly.pdbx_strand_id
1 'polypeptide(L)'
;MLESLDAFAKQLVDFVQAHEAWAAPIVFALAFGESLAFISLLIPAWAALVGIGVLIASGNLNFWPIWVAGAVGAALGDWLSYWVGIKLGPPVAHVWPLSRHPDILPKGEAFVKRWGVLAIFIGRFFGPLRASVPLVAGIFHMPYWSFQIANFTSAFLWAGVLLTLGDVVAKIFRWVFGS
;
A
#
# COMPACT_ATOMS: atom_id res chain seq x y z
N MET A 1 -19.29 -1.30 10.28
CA MET A 1 -18.13 -0.77 9.53
C MET A 1 -17.09 -1.85 9.24
N LEU A 2 -16.63 -2.67 10.20
CA LEU A 2 -15.74 -3.80 9.93
C LEU A 2 -16.41 -4.87 9.04
N GLU A 3 -17.63 -5.28 9.34
CA GLU A 3 -18.38 -6.24 8.53
C GLU A 3 -18.61 -5.80 7.08
N SER A 4 -18.78 -4.50 6.85
CA SER A 4 -18.93 -3.96 5.49
C SER A 4 -17.62 -3.97 4.69
N LEU A 5 -16.49 -3.80 5.36
CA LEU A 5 -15.17 -3.88 4.75
C LEU A 5 -14.79 -5.34 4.42
N ASP A 6 -15.11 -6.28 5.31
CA ASP A 6 -14.91 -7.71 5.07
C ASP A 6 -15.79 -8.21 3.92
N ALA A 7 -17.06 -7.77 3.85
CA ALA A 7 -17.96 -8.09 2.75
C ALA A 7 -17.44 -7.54 1.41
N PHE A 8 -16.94 -6.30 1.39
CA PHE A 8 -16.34 -5.70 0.19
C PHE A 8 -15.08 -6.46 -0.26
N ALA A 9 -14.19 -6.79 0.67
CA ALA A 9 -12.97 -7.55 0.36
C ALA A 9 -13.32 -8.93 -0.23
N LYS A 10 -14.33 -9.61 0.33
CA LYS A 10 -14.80 -10.91 -0.17
C LYS A 10 -15.40 -10.79 -1.57
N GLN A 11 -16.31 -9.84 -1.81
CA GLN A 11 -16.89 -9.60 -3.12
C GLN A 11 -15.84 -9.32 -4.19
N LEU A 12 -14.78 -8.57 -3.82
CA LEU A 12 -13.69 -8.26 -4.72
C LEU A 12 -12.87 -9.51 -5.07
N VAL A 13 -12.59 -10.35 -4.09
CA VAL A 13 -11.88 -11.63 -4.30
C VAL A 13 -12.71 -12.56 -5.21
N ASP A 14 -14.01 -12.69 -4.94
CA ASP A 14 -14.92 -13.51 -5.76
C ASP A 14 -15.01 -12.98 -7.21
N PHE A 15 -15.05 -11.65 -7.38
CA PHE A 15 -15.03 -11.02 -8.70
C PHE A 15 -13.73 -11.28 -9.46
N VAL A 16 -12.58 -11.12 -8.79
CA VAL A 16 -11.26 -11.37 -9.38
C VAL A 16 -11.11 -12.83 -9.79
N GLN A 17 -11.62 -13.75 -8.98
CA GLN A 17 -11.62 -15.18 -9.28
C GLN A 17 -12.44 -15.50 -10.53
N ALA A 18 -13.58 -14.83 -10.71
CA ALA A 18 -14.43 -14.99 -11.91
C ALA A 18 -13.86 -14.32 -13.17
N HIS A 19 -12.99 -13.31 -12.99
CA HIS A 19 -12.48 -12.45 -14.06
C HIS A 19 -10.97 -12.24 -13.95
N GLU A 20 -10.18 -13.27 -14.22
CA GLU A 20 -8.71 -13.28 -14.07
C GLU A 20 -8.01 -12.08 -14.76
N ALA A 21 -8.50 -11.68 -15.94
CA ALA A 21 -7.94 -10.56 -16.71
C ALA A 21 -8.01 -9.22 -15.96
N TRP A 22 -8.95 -9.07 -15.01
CA TRP A 22 -9.12 -7.86 -14.20
C TRP A 22 -8.31 -7.88 -12.91
N ALA A 23 -7.67 -8.98 -12.56
CA ALA A 23 -6.91 -9.11 -11.33
C ALA A 23 -5.79 -8.05 -11.22
N ALA A 24 -4.96 -7.92 -12.26
CA ALA A 24 -3.86 -6.95 -12.26
C ALA A 24 -4.33 -5.49 -12.23
N PRO A 25 -5.30 -5.02 -13.05
CA PRO A 25 -5.87 -3.69 -12.96
C PRO A 25 -6.48 -3.36 -11.59
N ILE A 26 -7.19 -4.31 -10.98
CA ILE A 26 -7.79 -4.13 -9.65
C ILE A 26 -6.71 -3.98 -8.59
N VAL A 27 -5.71 -4.87 -8.59
CA VAL A 27 -4.58 -4.80 -7.66
C VAL A 27 -3.81 -3.50 -7.80
N PHE A 28 -3.58 -3.06 -9.05
CA PHE A 28 -2.98 -1.75 -9.30
C PHE A 28 -3.79 -0.61 -8.67
N ALA A 29 -5.10 -0.56 -8.93
CA ALA A 29 -5.97 0.49 -8.42
C ALA A 29 -6.04 0.50 -6.89
N LEU A 30 -6.14 -0.68 -6.27
CA LEU A 30 -6.13 -0.83 -4.81
C LEU A 30 -4.81 -0.38 -4.19
N ALA A 31 -3.68 -0.86 -4.71
CA ALA A 31 -2.36 -0.50 -4.21
C ALA A 31 -2.05 0.99 -4.41
N PHE A 32 -2.47 1.55 -5.54
CA PHE A 32 -2.38 2.99 -5.82
C PHE A 32 -3.21 3.80 -4.81
N GLY A 33 -4.49 3.45 -4.64
CA GLY A 33 -5.38 4.15 -3.70
C GLY A 33 -4.90 4.06 -2.25
N GLU A 34 -4.43 2.87 -1.82
CA GLU A 34 -3.86 2.67 -0.48
C GLU A 34 -2.58 3.47 -0.24
N SER A 35 -1.83 3.79 -1.30
CA SER A 35 -0.59 4.57 -1.19
C SER A 35 -0.81 6.08 -1.26
N LEU A 36 -2.03 6.53 -1.58
CA LEU A 36 -2.37 7.94 -1.52
C LEU A 36 -2.57 8.38 -0.07
N ALA A 37 -1.85 9.44 0.34
CA ALA A 37 -1.85 9.96 1.71
C ALA A 37 -3.25 10.26 2.30
N PHE A 38 -4.22 10.54 1.43
CA PHE A 38 -5.58 10.88 1.85
C PHE A 38 -6.55 9.68 1.86
N ILE A 39 -6.31 8.67 1.02
CA ILE A 39 -7.23 7.54 0.80
C ILE A 39 -6.86 6.35 1.66
N SER A 40 -5.59 6.17 1.99
CA SER A 40 -5.08 5.01 2.74
C SER A 40 -5.71 4.83 4.12
N LEU A 41 -6.25 5.90 4.71
CA LEU A 41 -6.96 5.85 5.99
C LEU A 41 -8.39 5.29 5.85
N LEU A 42 -8.90 5.17 4.62
CA LEU A 42 -10.29 4.77 4.34
C LEU A 42 -10.41 3.34 3.81
N ILE A 43 -9.39 2.81 3.15
CA ILE A 43 -9.45 1.51 2.46
C ILE A 43 -8.31 0.60 2.94
N PRO A 44 -8.60 -0.48 3.69
CA PRO A 44 -7.60 -1.48 4.06
C PRO A 44 -7.36 -2.45 2.88
N ALA A 45 -6.69 -1.98 1.81
CA ALA A 45 -6.44 -2.80 0.62
C ALA A 45 -5.47 -3.97 0.89
N TRP A 46 -4.67 -3.93 1.98
CA TRP A 46 -3.78 -5.03 2.36
C TRP A 46 -4.51 -6.36 2.53
N ALA A 47 -5.75 -6.34 3.08
CA ALA A 47 -6.56 -7.54 3.26
C ALA A 47 -6.97 -8.16 1.91
N ALA A 48 -7.37 -7.32 0.94
CA ALA A 48 -7.68 -7.76 -0.41
C ALA A 48 -6.44 -8.34 -1.12
N LEU A 49 -5.26 -7.72 -0.95
CA LEU A 49 -4.01 -8.22 -1.52
C LEU A 49 -3.60 -9.58 -0.93
N VAL A 50 -3.78 -9.80 0.36
CA VAL A 50 -3.56 -11.11 1.00
C VAL A 50 -4.54 -12.13 0.44
N GLY A 51 -5.83 -11.78 0.30
CA GLY A 51 -6.85 -12.65 -0.31
C GLY A 51 -6.52 -13.04 -1.76
N ILE A 52 -6.03 -12.09 -2.56
CA ILE A 52 -5.55 -12.36 -3.92
C ILE A 52 -4.30 -13.27 -3.89
N GLY A 53 -3.43 -13.12 -2.89
CA GLY A 53 -2.31 -14.03 -2.66
C GLY A 53 -2.77 -15.48 -2.42
N VAL A 54 -3.88 -15.69 -1.69
CA VAL A 54 -4.49 -17.03 -1.52
C VAL A 54 -4.96 -17.59 -2.86
N LEU A 55 -5.56 -16.78 -3.73
CA LEU A 55 -5.99 -17.21 -5.08
C LEU A 55 -4.79 -17.57 -5.97
N ILE A 56 -3.68 -16.84 -5.86
CA ILE A 56 -2.43 -17.19 -6.55
C ILE A 56 -1.93 -18.55 -6.06
N ALA A 57 -1.94 -18.78 -4.75
CA ALA A 57 -1.50 -20.04 -4.13
C ALA A 57 -2.36 -21.25 -4.52
N SER A 58 -3.64 -21.04 -4.87
CA SER A 58 -4.54 -22.09 -5.39
C SER A 58 -4.38 -22.34 -6.89
N GLY A 59 -3.47 -21.62 -7.56
CA GLY A 59 -3.20 -21.78 -9.00
C GLY A 59 -4.21 -21.07 -9.92
N ASN A 60 -5.14 -20.29 -9.37
CA ASN A 60 -6.18 -19.61 -10.14
C ASN A 60 -5.69 -18.31 -10.78
N LEU A 61 -4.56 -17.76 -10.33
CA LEU A 61 -4.05 -16.46 -10.80
C LEU A 61 -2.52 -16.51 -11.01
N ASN A 62 -2.04 -15.77 -12.02
CA ASN A 62 -0.61 -15.64 -12.27
C ASN A 62 0.02 -14.58 -11.35
N PHE A 63 1.07 -14.96 -10.61
CA PHE A 63 1.76 -14.10 -9.65
C PHE A 63 2.40 -12.86 -10.30
N TRP A 64 3.10 -13.01 -11.42
CA TRP A 64 3.97 -11.97 -11.97
C TRP A 64 3.23 -10.68 -12.38
N PRO A 65 2.13 -10.75 -13.17
CA PRO A 65 1.39 -9.55 -13.54
C PRO A 65 0.79 -8.83 -12.33
N ILE A 66 0.32 -9.60 -11.35
CA ILE A 66 -0.31 -9.06 -10.14
C ILE A 66 0.73 -8.40 -9.25
N TRP A 67 1.89 -9.03 -9.07
CA TRP A 67 2.99 -8.47 -8.30
C TRP A 67 3.49 -7.15 -8.88
N VAL A 68 3.73 -7.11 -10.20
CA VAL A 68 4.16 -5.87 -10.88
C VAL A 68 3.08 -4.80 -10.78
N ALA A 69 1.81 -5.13 -11.01
CA ALA A 69 0.70 -4.20 -10.92
C ALA A 69 0.57 -3.59 -9.51
N GLY A 70 0.66 -4.42 -8.47
CA GLY A 70 0.61 -3.98 -7.07
C GLY A 70 1.80 -3.08 -6.71
N ALA A 71 3.02 -3.48 -7.10
CA ALA A 71 4.22 -2.71 -6.84
C ALA A 71 4.21 -1.35 -7.55
N VAL A 72 3.87 -1.33 -8.86
CA VAL A 72 3.81 -0.08 -9.64
C VAL A 72 2.68 0.81 -9.15
N GLY A 73 1.50 0.25 -8.85
CA GLY A 73 0.39 1.01 -8.27
C GLY A 73 0.80 1.70 -6.97
N ALA A 74 1.39 0.95 -6.03
CA ALA A 74 1.85 1.50 -4.77
C ALA A 74 2.94 2.58 -4.95
N ALA A 75 3.92 2.35 -5.84
CA ALA A 75 4.98 3.32 -6.10
C ALA A 75 4.46 4.62 -6.72
N LEU A 76 3.49 4.53 -7.64
CA LEU A 76 2.88 5.71 -8.25
C LEU A 76 2.01 6.50 -7.26
N GLY A 77 1.29 5.82 -6.36
CA GLY A 77 0.52 6.48 -5.30
C GLY A 77 1.41 7.27 -4.34
N ASP A 78 2.52 6.68 -3.92
CA ASP A 78 3.50 7.37 -3.08
C ASP A 78 4.21 8.51 -3.82
N TRP A 79 4.52 8.32 -5.09
CA TRP A 79 5.10 9.38 -5.91
C TRP A 79 4.15 10.58 -6.02
N LEU A 80 2.87 10.33 -6.24
CA LEU A 80 1.86 11.39 -6.25
C LEU A 80 1.79 12.11 -4.89
N SER A 81 1.79 11.36 -3.78
CA SER A 81 1.81 11.92 -2.43
C SER A 81 3.06 12.77 -2.17
N TYR A 82 4.22 12.32 -2.61
CA TYR A 82 5.47 13.09 -2.56
C TYR A 82 5.38 14.39 -3.38
N TRP A 83 4.85 14.33 -4.60
CA TRP A 83 4.68 15.50 -5.45
C TRP A 83 3.69 16.51 -4.85
N VAL A 84 2.59 16.03 -4.26
CA VAL A 84 1.65 16.86 -3.51
C VAL A 84 2.35 17.55 -2.33
N GLY A 85 3.20 16.84 -1.61
CA GLY A 85 4.02 17.40 -0.53
C GLY A 85 4.92 18.55 -1.01
N ILE A 86 5.59 18.40 -2.14
CA ILE A 86 6.42 19.47 -2.75
C ILE A 86 5.58 20.70 -3.10
N LYS A 87 4.40 20.49 -3.68
CA LYS A 87 3.56 21.59 -4.19
C LYS A 87 2.81 22.34 -3.10
N LEU A 88 2.25 21.63 -2.14
CA LEU A 88 1.42 22.22 -1.08
C LEU A 88 2.23 22.64 0.14
N GLY A 89 3.38 21.98 0.39
CA GLY A 89 4.20 22.27 1.55
C GLY A 89 3.47 22.06 2.91
N PRO A 90 3.94 22.72 4.00
CA PRO A 90 3.35 22.58 5.34
C PRO A 90 1.84 22.88 5.47
N PRO A 91 1.23 23.78 4.68
CA PRO A 91 -0.21 24.02 4.73
C PRO A 91 -1.10 22.80 4.51
N VAL A 92 -0.58 21.72 3.89
CA VAL A 92 -1.33 20.47 3.69
C VAL A 92 -1.80 19.85 5.02
N ALA A 93 -1.16 20.17 6.13
CA ALA A 93 -1.57 19.75 7.48
C ALA A 93 -3.02 20.14 7.82
N HIS A 94 -3.51 21.24 7.25
CA HIS A 94 -4.86 21.76 7.51
C HIS A 94 -5.91 21.20 6.56
N VAL A 95 -5.53 20.36 5.59
CA VAL A 95 -6.46 19.75 4.64
C VAL A 95 -6.99 18.43 5.20
N TRP A 96 -8.31 18.21 5.06
CA TRP A 96 -8.91 16.90 5.40
C TRP A 96 -8.30 15.78 4.54
N PRO A 97 -7.99 14.57 5.09
CA PRO A 97 -8.23 14.08 6.45
C PRO A 97 -7.11 14.36 7.46
N LEU A 98 -5.97 14.97 7.04
CA LEU A 98 -4.82 15.20 7.91
C LEU A 98 -5.16 16.17 9.07
N SER A 99 -6.05 17.13 8.84
CA SER A 99 -6.50 18.06 9.87
C SER A 99 -7.15 17.37 11.09
N ARG A 100 -7.66 16.13 10.93
CA ARG A 100 -8.19 15.32 12.04
C ARG A 100 -7.12 14.56 12.81
N HIS A 101 -5.92 14.48 12.27
CA HIS A 101 -4.80 13.75 12.84
C HIS A 101 -3.53 14.64 12.83
N PRO A 102 -3.53 15.74 13.63
CA PRO A 102 -2.49 16.76 13.58
C PRO A 102 -1.10 16.23 13.97
N ASP A 103 -1.03 15.10 14.65
CA ASP A 103 0.19 14.44 15.10
C ASP A 103 0.88 13.57 14.03
N ILE A 104 0.20 13.25 12.93
CA ILE A 104 0.76 12.40 11.85
C ILE A 104 1.93 13.09 11.16
N LEU A 105 1.78 14.37 10.80
CA LEU A 105 2.85 15.10 10.10
C LEU A 105 4.09 15.32 10.98
N PRO A 106 3.99 15.81 12.23
CA PRO A 106 5.16 15.92 13.11
C PRO A 106 5.87 14.60 13.37
N LYS A 107 5.11 13.49 13.53
CA LYS A 107 5.71 12.15 13.66
C LYS A 107 6.42 11.70 12.39
N GLY A 108 5.81 11.93 11.23
CA GLY A 108 6.41 11.66 9.93
C GLY A 108 7.68 12.48 9.70
N GLU A 109 7.65 13.78 10.07
CA GLU A 109 8.81 14.68 10.00
C GLU A 109 9.98 14.16 10.85
N ALA A 110 9.72 13.87 12.12
CA ALA A 110 10.74 13.34 13.03
C ALA A 110 11.31 12.02 12.50
N PHE A 111 10.46 11.18 11.92
CA PHE A 111 10.86 9.90 11.34
C PHE A 111 11.75 10.10 10.10
N VAL A 112 11.34 10.96 9.16
CA VAL A 112 12.12 11.25 7.94
C VAL A 112 13.44 11.94 8.29
N LYS A 113 13.46 12.87 9.25
CA LYS A 113 14.70 13.52 9.71
C LYS A 113 15.67 12.52 10.35
N ARG A 114 15.15 11.54 11.09
CA ARG A 114 15.98 10.53 11.78
C ARG A 114 16.52 9.47 10.83
N TRP A 115 15.70 8.98 9.91
CA TRP A 115 16.01 7.81 9.10
C TRP A 115 16.35 8.13 7.64
N GLY A 116 16.14 9.37 7.20
CA GLY A 116 16.41 9.80 5.81
C GLY A 116 15.71 8.94 4.79
N VAL A 117 16.45 8.44 3.82
CA VAL A 117 15.94 7.58 2.73
C VAL A 117 15.36 6.26 3.26
N LEU A 118 15.91 5.72 4.36
CA LEU A 118 15.38 4.51 4.99
C LEU A 118 13.98 4.71 5.56
N ALA A 119 13.59 5.95 5.89
CA ALA A 119 12.23 6.24 6.33
C ALA A 119 11.18 5.85 5.29
N ILE A 120 11.46 6.04 3.99
CA ILE A 120 10.55 5.66 2.90
C ILE A 120 10.38 4.14 2.88
N PHE A 121 11.50 3.41 3.00
CA PHE A 121 11.50 1.96 2.96
C PHE A 121 10.78 1.36 4.17
N ILE A 122 11.17 1.77 5.38
CA ILE A 122 10.61 1.25 6.64
C ILE A 122 9.15 1.71 6.82
N GLY A 123 8.89 3.00 6.56
CA GLY A 123 7.57 3.61 6.74
C GLY A 123 6.46 2.88 5.98
N ARG A 124 6.77 2.26 4.84
CA ARG A 124 5.81 1.47 4.06
C ARG A 124 5.21 0.30 4.82
N PHE A 125 5.95 -0.28 5.76
CA PHE A 125 5.49 -1.43 6.56
C PHE A 125 4.76 -1.03 7.85
N PHE A 126 4.72 0.27 8.18
CA PHE A 126 4.06 0.79 9.39
C PHE A 126 2.81 1.59 9.00
N GLY A 127 1.62 1.05 9.26
CA GLY A 127 0.33 1.57 8.83
C GLY A 127 0.16 3.10 8.85
N PRO A 128 0.20 3.80 10.00
CA PRO A 128 0.02 5.26 10.04
C PRO A 128 1.13 6.05 9.36
N LEU A 129 2.38 5.54 9.39
CA LEU A 129 3.54 6.20 8.79
C LEU A 129 3.56 6.05 7.27
N ARG A 130 3.01 4.97 6.74
CA ARG A 130 2.97 4.70 5.30
C ARG A 130 2.37 5.86 4.51
N ALA A 131 1.22 6.39 4.96
CA ALA A 131 0.53 7.48 4.29
C ALA A 131 1.25 8.83 4.41
N SER A 132 1.91 9.07 5.55
CA SER A 132 2.53 10.36 5.86
C SER A 132 3.95 10.50 5.33
N VAL A 133 4.73 9.43 5.31
CA VAL A 133 6.16 9.49 4.98
C VAL A 133 6.44 10.00 3.57
N PRO A 134 5.78 9.54 2.48
CA PRO A 134 5.98 10.09 1.14
C PRO A 134 5.61 11.57 1.04
N LEU A 135 4.50 11.98 1.67
CA LEU A 135 4.05 13.36 1.71
C LEU A 135 5.06 14.25 2.43
N VAL A 136 5.53 13.82 3.61
CA VAL A 136 6.53 14.52 4.42
C VAL A 136 7.85 14.61 3.68
N ALA A 137 8.29 13.53 3.01
CA ALA A 137 9.50 13.55 2.19
C ALA A 137 9.40 14.62 1.08
N GLY A 138 8.21 14.82 0.51
CA GLY A 138 7.93 15.90 -0.44
C GLY A 138 8.00 17.28 0.20
N ILE A 139 7.36 17.50 1.35
CA ILE A 139 7.38 18.77 2.09
C ILE A 139 8.81 19.22 2.42
N PHE A 140 9.66 18.29 2.81
CA PHE A 140 11.07 18.55 3.14
C PHE A 140 12.03 18.45 1.94
N HIS A 141 11.47 18.38 0.71
CA HIS A 141 12.25 18.39 -0.54
C HIS A 141 13.36 17.30 -0.55
N MET A 142 13.05 16.08 -0.07
CA MET A 142 13.98 14.95 -0.20
C MET A 142 14.42 14.81 -1.67
N PRO A 143 15.71 14.54 -1.95
CA PRO A 143 16.18 14.40 -3.32
C PRO A 143 15.38 13.37 -4.11
N TYR A 144 14.88 13.77 -5.28
CA TYR A 144 13.94 12.99 -6.09
C TYR A 144 14.40 11.55 -6.35
N TRP A 145 15.63 11.37 -6.81
CA TRP A 145 16.16 10.04 -7.12
C TRP A 145 16.30 9.16 -5.88
N SER A 146 16.73 9.74 -4.75
CA SER A 146 16.84 9.00 -3.48
C SER A 146 15.46 8.53 -3.02
N PHE A 147 14.44 9.38 -3.14
CA PHE A 147 13.05 9.01 -2.86
C PHE A 147 12.59 7.89 -3.80
N GLN A 148 12.76 8.04 -5.13
CA GLN A 148 12.24 7.08 -6.10
C GLN A 148 12.87 5.69 -5.98
N ILE A 149 14.18 5.60 -5.78
CA ILE A 149 14.86 4.31 -5.58
C ILE A 149 14.28 3.60 -4.35
N ALA A 150 14.18 4.28 -3.21
CA ALA A 150 13.61 3.70 -2.01
C ALA A 150 12.13 3.36 -2.18
N ASN A 151 11.35 4.21 -2.85
CA ASN A 151 9.95 4.03 -3.11
C ASN A 151 9.69 2.76 -3.97
N PHE A 152 10.33 2.66 -5.14
CA PHE A 152 10.15 1.51 -6.01
C PHE A 152 10.66 0.21 -5.37
N THR A 153 11.86 0.21 -4.80
CA THR A 153 12.41 -1.01 -4.18
C THR A 153 11.54 -1.50 -3.02
N SER A 154 11.07 -0.59 -2.15
CA SER A 154 10.18 -0.96 -1.06
C SER A 154 8.79 -1.39 -1.55
N ALA A 155 8.27 -0.82 -2.66
CA ALA A 155 6.98 -1.19 -3.23
C ALA A 155 6.98 -2.62 -3.78
N PHE A 156 8.03 -3.00 -4.51
CA PHE A 156 8.19 -4.36 -5.01
C PHE A 156 8.34 -5.37 -3.88
N LEU A 157 9.12 -5.04 -2.84
CA LEU A 157 9.24 -5.90 -1.67
C LEU A 157 7.90 -6.05 -0.94
N TRP A 158 7.21 -4.94 -0.68
CA TRP A 158 5.93 -4.93 0.02
C TRP A 158 4.85 -5.74 -0.70
N ALA A 159 4.68 -5.53 -2.01
CA ALA A 159 3.74 -6.29 -2.82
C ALA A 159 4.08 -7.79 -2.81
N GLY A 160 5.36 -8.14 -2.92
CA GLY A 160 5.82 -9.52 -2.83
C GLY A 160 5.51 -10.15 -1.47
N VAL A 161 5.79 -9.44 -0.38
CA VAL A 161 5.49 -9.92 0.99
C VAL A 161 3.99 -10.16 1.17
N LEU A 162 3.12 -9.24 0.77
CA LEU A 162 1.67 -9.40 0.94
C LEU A 162 1.11 -10.57 0.13
N LEU A 163 1.53 -10.72 -1.12
CA LEU A 163 1.07 -11.82 -1.97
C LEU A 163 1.59 -13.17 -1.48
N THR A 164 2.83 -13.24 -0.98
CA THR A 164 3.38 -14.48 -0.41
C THR A 164 2.81 -14.81 0.96
N LEU A 165 2.41 -13.81 1.75
CA LEU A 165 1.66 -14.05 3.00
C LEU A 165 0.34 -14.78 2.70
N GLY A 166 -0.33 -14.46 1.60
CA GLY A 166 -1.53 -15.19 1.15
C GLY A 166 -1.24 -16.67 0.91
N ASP A 167 -0.12 -17.01 0.28
CA ASP A 167 0.30 -18.41 0.09
C ASP A 167 0.58 -19.12 1.44
N VAL A 168 1.25 -18.44 2.37
CA VAL A 168 1.50 -18.99 3.72
C VAL A 168 0.19 -19.22 4.47
N VAL A 169 -0.74 -18.28 4.42
CA VAL A 169 -2.07 -18.41 5.04
C VAL A 169 -2.82 -19.59 4.44
N ALA A 170 -2.82 -19.75 3.10
CA ALA A 170 -3.46 -20.86 2.42
C ALA A 170 -2.84 -22.22 2.82
N LYS A 171 -1.52 -22.30 2.98
CA LYS A 171 -0.82 -23.52 3.43
C LYS A 171 -1.17 -23.89 4.86
N ILE A 172 -1.18 -22.89 5.78
CA ILE A 172 -1.55 -23.11 7.18
C ILE A 172 -3.00 -23.60 7.26
N PHE A 173 -3.91 -22.96 6.51
CA PHE A 173 -5.31 -23.35 6.50
C PHE A 173 -5.51 -24.79 6.04
N ARG A 174 -4.85 -25.20 4.95
CA ARG A 174 -4.88 -26.59 4.47
C ARG A 174 -4.29 -27.58 5.49
N TRP A 175 -3.23 -27.20 6.18
CA TRP A 175 -2.62 -28.04 7.20
C TRP A 175 -3.52 -28.23 8.43
N VAL A 176 -4.22 -27.18 8.86
CA VAL A 176 -5.08 -27.22 10.06
C VAL A 176 -6.42 -27.90 9.79
N PHE A 177 -7.03 -27.65 8.62
CA PHE A 177 -8.38 -28.10 8.32
C PHE A 177 -8.45 -29.29 7.36
N GLY A 178 -7.32 -29.79 6.87
CA GLY A 178 -7.22 -31.04 6.13
C GLY A 178 -7.93 -31.07 4.76
N SER A 179 -8.11 -29.90 4.14
CA SER A 179 -8.75 -29.77 2.81
C SER A 179 -7.76 -29.30 1.73
#